data_07ad04119287c798659da4243662aa19
#
_entry.id   07ad04119287c798659da4243662aa19
#
_cell.length_a   1.000
_cell.length_b   1.000
_cell.length_c   1.000
_cell.angle_alpha   90.00
_cell.angle_beta   90.00
_cell.angle_gamma   90.00
#
_symmetry.space_group_name_H-M   'P 1'
#
loop_
_entity.id
_entity.type
_entity.pdbx_description
1 polymer ?
#
loop_
_entity_poly.entity_id
_entity_poly.type
_entity_poly.pdbx_seq_one_letter_code
_entity_poly.pdbx_strand_id
1 'polypeptide(L)'
;MSESPNWSNPLRDSRDLRLPRIAGPCSLVIFGVTGDLAQKKLLPAVYDLANRGLLPPSFGLTGFARRDWTQERFIEFVKAAVQAHCRTPFKESTWRNLAAGIRFVQGTFDDPEAFERLSATVQELDRDRGTQGNHAFYMSVPPRAFPQVAKQLAASGLSRSSEGAWRRVIIEKPFGHDLASAKELDSVVSEVFDPSSVFRIDHYLGKETVQNLLALRFANAMYEPIWNANYVAVSYTHLRAHETPE
;
A
#
# COMPACT_ATOMS: atom_id res chain seq x y z
N MET A 1 1.10 -19.56 29.14
CA MET A 1 0.40 -18.70 28.16
C MET A 1 0.69 -17.28 28.57
N SER A 2 1.67 -16.62 27.93
CA SER A 2 2.00 -15.24 28.20
C SER A 2 1.14 -14.36 27.29
N GLU A 3 0.22 -13.63 27.87
CA GLU A 3 -0.52 -12.59 27.16
C GLU A 3 0.48 -11.56 26.62
N SER A 4 0.46 -11.36 25.32
CA SER A 4 1.20 -10.27 24.66
C SER A 4 0.73 -8.95 25.26
N PRO A 5 1.62 -8.04 25.69
CA PRO A 5 1.20 -6.76 26.23
C PRO A 5 0.43 -5.98 25.17
N ASN A 6 -0.83 -5.70 25.46
CA ASN A 6 -1.70 -4.89 24.61
C ASN A 6 -1.24 -3.42 24.72
N TRP A 7 -0.39 -2.98 23.80
CA TRP A 7 0.14 -1.62 23.72
C TRP A 7 -0.90 -0.59 23.22
N SER A 8 -2.17 -0.78 23.55
CA SER A 8 -3.16 0.26 23.27
C SER A 8 -2.92 1.46 24.20
N ASN A 9 -2.70 2.63 23.62
CA ASN A 9 -2.65 3.86 24.41
C ASN A 9 -4.03 4.08 25.06
N PRO A 10 -4.14 4.05 26.41
CA PRO A 10 -5.41 4.17 27.10
C PRO A 10 -6.10 5.53 26.90
N LEU A 11 -5.35 6.54 26.44
CA LEU A 11 -5.90 7.87 26.13
C LEU A 11 -6.42 7.97 24.68
N ARG A 12 -6.35 6.87 23.90
CA ARG A 12 -6.73 6.87 22.48
C ARG A 12 -7.99 6.06 22.29
N ASP A 13 -9.09 6.72 21.91
CA ASP A 13 -10.28 6.00 21.44
C ASP A 13 -9.95 5.23 20.17
N SER A 14 -10.19 3.93 20.16
CA SER A 14 -9.99 3.08 18.99
C SER A 14 -10.85 3.47 17.78
N ARG A 15 -11.91 4.24 18.01
CA ARG A 15 -12.83 4.78 17.00
C ARG A 15 -12.38 6.14 16.44
N ASP A 16 -11.40 6.80 17.08
CA ASP A 16 -10.90 8.08 16.56
C ASP A 16 -10.04 7.88 15.33
N LEU A 17 -10.63 8.11 14.16
CA LEU A 17 -9.99 8.01 12.86
C LEU A 17 -9.12 9.23 12.49
N ARG A 18 -9.16 10.30 13.27
CA ARG A 18 -8.45 11.55 12.98
C ARG A 18 -6.96 11.48 13.25
N LEU A 19 -6.53 10.58 14.12
CA LEU A 19 -5.12 10.41 14.46
C LEU A 19 -4.47 9.32 13.61
N PRO A 20 -3.23 9.52 13.12
CA PRO A 20 -2.48 8.49 12.43
C PRO A 20 -2.34 7.24 13.31
N ARG A 21 -2.69 6.09 12.77
CA ARG A 21 -2.55 4.80 13.47
C ARG A 21 -1.21 4.20 13.11
N ILE A 22 -0.49 3.70 14.11
CA ILE A 22 0.68 2.86 13.88
C ILE A 22 0.16 1.55 13.28
N ALA A 23 0.74 1.14 12.16
CA ALA A 23 0.41 -0.15 11.57
C ALA A 23 0.84 -1.28 12.52
N GLY A 24 0.04 -2.33 12.56
CA GLY A 24 0.45 -3.58 13.23
C GLY A 24 1.56 -4.30 12.44
N PRO A 25 2.16 -5.37 13.02
CA PRO A 25 3.13 -6.19 12.33
C PRO A 25 2.63 -6.62 10.96
N CYS A 26 3.43 -6.35 9.91
CA CYS A 26 3.05 -6.68 8.53
C CYS A 26 4.22 -6.57 7.56
N SER A 27 4.04 -7.15 6.37
CA SER A 27 4.90 -6.92 5.22
C SER A 27 4.13 -6.29 4.06
N LEU A 28 4.83 -5.48 3.27
CA LEU A 28 4.35 -4.89 2.03
C LEU A 28 5.12 -5.46 0.85
N VAL A 29 4.41 -6.07 -0.08
CA VAL A 29 4.96 -6.53 -1.36
C VAL A 29 4.56 -5.52 -2.44
N ILE A 30 5.55 -4.95 -3.16
CA ILE A 30 5.29 -4.00 -4.24
C ILE A 30 5.61 -4.69 -5.57
N PHE A 31 4.58 -4.96 -6.37
CA PHE A 31 4.75 -5.41 -7.76
C PHE A 31 5.09 -4.21 -8.65
N GLY A 32 6.09 -4.38 -9.53
CA GLY A 32 6.56 -3.28 -10.37
C GLY A 32 7.40 -2.25 -9.60
N VAL A 33 8.12 -2.70 -8.57
CA VAL A 33 8.87 -1.83 -7.63
C VAL A 33 9.94 -0.96 -8.29
N THR A 34 10.39 -1.30 -9.50
CA THR A 34 11.38 -0.52 -10.26
C THR A 34 10.75 0.53 -11.19
N GLY A 35 9.43 0.67 -11.15
CA GLY A 35 8.69 1.68 -11.92
C GLY A 35 8.73 3.07 -11.25
N ASP A 36 8.39 4.08 -12.04
CA ASP A 36 8.42 5.50 -11.62
C ASP A 36 7.58 5.79 -10.39
N LEU A 37 6.38 5.21 -10.31
CA LEU A 37 5.50 5.40 -9.15
C LEU A 37 6.14 4.86 -7.87
N ALA A 38 6.71 3.66 -7.93
CA ALA A 38 7.38 3.06 -6.78
C ALA A 38 8.59 3.89 -6.39
N GLN A 39 9.44 4.26 -7.34
CA GLN A 39 10.66 5.02 -7.10
C GLN A 39 10.38 6.42 -6.54
N LYS A 40 9.45 7.17 -7.16
CA LYS A 40 9.23 8.58 -6.84
C LYS A 40 8.23 8.81 -5.70
N LYS A 41 7.39 7.81 -5.38
CA LYS A 41 6.30 7.98 -4.43
C LYS A 41 6.23 6.90 -3.35
N LEU A 42 6.17 5.60 -3.73
CA LEU A 42 5.89 4.56 -2.74
C LEU A 42 7.07 4.31 -1.80
N LEU A 43 8.27 4.11 -2.34
CA LEU A 43 9.47 3.85 -1.55
C LEU A 43 9.81 5.03 -0.61
N PRO A 44 9.77 6.31 -1.09
CA PRO A 44 9.92 7.46 -0.22
C PRO A 44 8.83 7.56 0.85
N ALA A 45 7.57 7.26 0.51
CA ALA A 45 6.47 7.31 1.47
C ALA A 45 6.61 6.25 2.57
N VAL A 46 7.06 5.04 2.23
CA VAL A 46 7.38 3.98 3.22
C VAL A 46 8.45 4.48 4.19
N TYR A 47 9.52 5.11 3.67
CA TYR A 47 10.55 5.69 4.52
C TYR A 47 10.01 6.81 5.41
N ASP A 48 9.20 7.73 4.85
CA ASP A 48 8.60 8.82 5.62
C ASP A 48 7.70 8.31 6.75
N LEU A 49 6.94 7.24 6.52
CA LEU A 49 6.15 6.56 7.55
C LEU A 49 7.06 5.95 8.64
N ALA A 50 8.14 5.28 8.24
CA ALA A 50 9.11 4.73 9.19
C ALA A 50 9.77 5.83 10.03
N ASN A 51 10.19 6.95 9.40
CA ASN A 51 10.84 8.07 10.08
C ASN A 51 9.89 8.81 11.04
N ARG A 52 8.58 8.75 10.79
CA ARG A 52 7.53 9.29 11.66
C ARG A 52 7.08 8.32 12.75
N GLY A 53 7.65 7.10 12.81
CA GLY A 53 7.26 6.07 13.77
C GLY A 53 5.87 5.48 13.52
N LEU A 54 5.38 5.52 12.28
CA LEU A 54 4.06 5.00 11.89
C LEU A 54 4.11 3.58 11.34
N LEU A 55 5.31 3.04 11.08
CA LEU A 55 5.52 1.63 10.77
C LEU A 55 6.02 0.88 12.00
N PRO A 56 5.62 -0.39 12.18
CA PRO A 56 6.10 -1.21 13.28
C PRO A 56 7.56 -1.59 13.07
N PRO A 57 8.33 -1.86 14.12
CA PRO A 57 9.70 -2.40 14.01
C PRO A 57 9.77 -3.70 13.21
N SER A 58 8.68 -4.48 13.24
CA SER A 58 8.48 -5.73 12.50
C SER A 58 8.02 -5.54 11.05
N PHE A 59 8.13 -4.32 10.50
CA PHE A 59 7.75 -4.08 9.10
C PHE A 59 8.74 -4.74 8.13
N GLY A 60 8.21 -5.44 7.11
CA GLY A 60 8.96 -5.97 5.98
C GLY A 60 8.53 -5.31 4.66
N LEU A 61 9.48 -5.18 3.72
CA LEU A 61 9.23 -4.68 2.37
C LEU A 61 9.83 -5.63 1.36
N THR A 62 9.03 -6.16 0.46
CA THR A 62 9.50 -6.99 -0.66
C THR A 62 9.21 -6.28 -1.98
N GLY A 63 10.26 -6.05 -2.76
CA GLY A 63 10.13 -5.59 -4.13
C GLY A 63 10.07 -6.75 -5.11
N PHE A 64 9.11 -6.73 -6.05
CA PHE A 64 9.01 -7.69 -7.14
C PHE A 64 9.13 -6.98 -8.48
N ALA A 65 10.13 -7.38 -9.30
CA ALA A 65 10.34 -6.80 -10.63
C ALA A 65 11.15 -7.71 -11.55
N ARG A 66 11.12 -7.40 -12.87
CA ARG A 66 11.84 -8.16 -13.91
C ARG A 66 13.35 -7.93 -13.96
N ARG A 67 13.84 -6.90 -13.26
CA ARG A 67 15.25 -6.53 -13.32
C ARG A 67 16.12 -7.64 -12.75
N ASP A 68 17.18 -7.98 -13.44
CA ASP A 68 18.19 -8.89 -12.97
C ASP A 68 19.14 -8.14 -12.03
N TRP A 69 18.66 -7.98 -10.79
CA TRP A 69 19.38 -7.28 -9.73
C TRP A 69 19.64 -8.21 -8.55
N THR A 70 20.79 -7.99 -7.90
CA THR A 70 21.05 -8.59 -6.60
C THR A 70 20.28 -7.86 -5.50
N GLN A 71 20.20 -8.49 -4.34
CA GLN A 71 19.61 -7.89 -3.14
C GLN A 71 20.28 -6.56 -2.79
N GLU A 72 21.61 -6.49 -2.87
CA GLU A 72 22.40 -5.29 -2.55
C GLU A 72 22.08 -4.16 -3.53
N ARG A 73 22.00 -4.49 -4.84
CA ARG A 73 21.65 -3.52 -5.88
C ARG A 73 20.27 -2.95 -5.67
N PHE A 74 19.33 -3.77 -5.26
CA PHE A 74 17.97 -3.30 -4.94
C PHE A 74 17.94 -2.39 -3.72
N ILE A 75 18.69 -2.71 -2.64
CA ILE A 75 18.81 -1.86 -1.46
C ILE A 75 19.41 -0.50 -1.82
N GLU A 76 20.46 -0.46 -2.66
CA GLU A 76 21.04 0.79 -3.17
C GLU A 76 20.01 1.62 -3.95
N PHE A 77 19.26 0.97 -4.83
CA PHE A 77 18.19 1.63 -5.60
C PHE A 77 17.13 2.24 -4.66
N VAL A 78 16.66 1.50 -3.67
CA VAL A 78 15.69 2.00 -2.69
C VAL A 78 16.28 3.17 -1.89
N LYS A 79 17.54 3.07 -1.44
CA LYS A 79 18.22 4.16 -0.71
C LYS A 79 18.27 5.43 -1.55
N ALA A 80 18.69 5.32 -2.81
CA ALA A 80 18.77 6.44 -3.73
C ALA A 80 17.39 7.08 -3.97
N ALA A 81 16.36 6.27 -4.18
CA ALA A 81 14.98 6.74 -4.34
C ALA A 81 14.47 7.50 -3.11
N VAL A 82 14.73 6.96 -1.92
CA VAL A 82 14.37 7.60 -0.65
C VAL A 82 15.10 8.92 -0.49
N GLN A 83 16.43 8.96 -0.67
CA GLN A 83 17.23 10.18 -0.53
C GLN A 83 16.81 11.29 -1.50
N ALA A 84 16.39 10.90 -2.72
CA ALA A 84 15.98 11.85 -3.73
C ALA A 84 14.56 12.43 -3.52
N HIS A 85 13.65 11.68 -2.86
CA HIS A 85 12.23 12.00 -2.90
C HIS A 85 11.51 11.96 -1.54
N CYS A 86 12.18 11.61 -0.42
CA CYS A 86 11.55 11.66 0.90
C CYS A 86 11.21 13.11 1.30
N ARG A 87 10.13 13.25 2.05
CA ARG A 87 9.66 14.56 2.54
C ARG A 87 10.19 14.89 3.93
N THR A 88 10.66 13.89 4.65
CA THR A 88 11.28 14.07 5.97
C THR A 88 12.80 14.01 5.85
N PRO A 89 13.56 14.65 6.75
CA PRO A 89 15.02 14.58 6.75
C PRO A 89 15.50 13.12 6.78
N PHE A 90 16.46 12.78 5.90
CA PHE A 90 17.03 11.45 5.87
C PHE A 90 17.86 11.18 7.13
N LYS A 91 17.57 10.07 7.83
CA LYS A 91 18.27 9.60 9.01
C LYS A 91 18.83 8.21 8.77
N GLU A 92 20.11 8.04 8.92
CA GLU A 92 20.78 6.76 8.68
C GLU A 92 20.32 5.65 9.65
N SER A 93 19.93 6.01 10.89
CA SER A 93 19.39 5.04 11.85
C SER A 93 18.05 4.47 11.40
N THR A 94 17.12 5.32 10.93
CA THR A 94 15.83 4.91 10.37
C THR A 94 16.04 4.05 9.12
N TRP A 95 16.97 4.48 8.24
CA TRP A 95 17.28 3.73 7.04
C TRP A 95 17.80 2.33 7.35
N ARG A 96 18.78 2.17 8.27
CA ARG A 96 19.33 0.87 8.65
C ARG A 96 18.23 -0.09 9.16
N ASN A 97 17.33 0.40 10.01
CA ASN A 97 16.23 -0.40 10.52
C ASN A 97 15.27 -0.85 9.41
N LEU A 98 14.96 0.04 8.48
CA LEU A 98 14.10 -0.27 7.33
C LEU A 98 14.79 -1.24 6.37
N ALA A 99 16.05 -0.97 6.02
CA ALA A 99 16.85 -1.76 5.09
C ALA A 99 17.01 -3.23 5.52
N ALA A 100 17.10 -3.48 6.82
CA ALA A 100 17.16 -4.84 7.36
C ALA A 100 15.93 -5.70 7.01
N GLY A 101 14.76 -5.06 6.79
CA GLY A 101 13.52 -5.71 6.39
C GLY A 101 13.22 -5.64 4.89
N ILE A 102 14.15 -5.16 4.05
CA ILE A 102 13.96 -5.09 2.59
C ILE A 102 14.43 -6.38 1.94
N ARG A 103 13.60 -6.91 1.02
CA ARG A 103 13.92 -8.08 0.18
C ARG A 103 13.58 -7.77 -1.27
N PHE A 104 14.25 -8.47 -2.18
CA PHE A 104 13.99 -8.38 -3.62
C PHE A 104 13.72 -9.76 -4.21
N VAL A 105 12.72 -9.85 -5.03
CA VAL A 105 12.39 -11.05 -5.81
C VAL A 105 12.38 -10.66 -7.29
N GLN A 106 13.29 -11.24 -8.03
CA GLN A 106 13.30 -11.13 -9.49
C GLN A 106 12.25 -12.08 -10.09
N GLY A 107 11.46 -11.58 -11.03
CA GLY A 107 10.53 -12.40 -11.81
C GLY A 107 9.62 -11.60 -12.70
N THR A 108 8.98 -12.31 -13.61
CA THR A 108 7.89 -11.80 -14.45
C THR A 108 6.54 -12.25 -13.88
N PHE A 109 5.45 -11.64 -14.32
CA PHE A 109 4.13 -11.96 -13.76
C PHE A 109 3.55 -13.28 -14.28
N ASP A 110 4.20 -13.91 -15.24
CA ASP A 110 3.89 -15.21 -15.82
C ASP A 110 4.82 -16.33 -15.35
N ASP A 111 5.76 -16.04 -14.45
CA ASP A 111 6.73 -16.98 -13.91
C ASP A 111 6.24 -17.57 -12.55
N PRO A 112 5.69 -18.81 -12.51
CA PRO A 112 5.25 -19.44 -11.26
C PRO A 112 6.37 -19.61 -10.24
N GLU A 113 7.59 -19.92 -10.69
CA GLU A 113 8.74 -20.12 -9.80
C GLU A 113 9.11 -18.81 -9.08
N ALA A 114 8.95 -17.66 -9.73
CA ALA A 114 9.15 -16.37 -9.07
C ALA A 114 8.14 -16.14 -7.95
N PHE A 115 6.90 -16.61 -8.10
CA PHE A 115 5.90 -16.50 -7.04
C PHE A 115 6.13 -17.51 -5.91
N GLU A 116 6.71 -18.67 -6.19
CA GLU A 116 7.19 -19.60 -5.16
C GLU A 116 8.35 -18.94 -4.37
N ARG A 117 9.33 -18.32 -5.06
CA ARG A 117 10.39 -17.54 -4.40
C ARG A 117 9.82 -16.39 -3.57
N LEU A 118 8.80 -15.70 -4.08
CA LEU A 118 8.11 -14.65 -3.34
C LEU A 118 7.47 -15.21 -2.07
N SER A 119 6.79 -16.35 -2.17
CA SER A 119 6.17 -17.01 -1.02
C SER A 119 7.22 -17.38 0.04
N ALA A 120 8.34 -17.96 -0.37
CA ALA A 120 9.44 -18.27 0.54
C ALA A 120 10.01 -17.01 1.20
N THR A 121 10.19 -15.93 0.43
CA THR A 121 10.73 -14.64 0.91
C THR A 121 9.82 -13.98 1.96
N VAL A 122 8.50 -13.95 1.74
CA VAL A 122 7.59 -13.36 2.73
C VAL A 122 7.49 -14.21 3.99
N GLN A 123 7.60 -15.55 3.87
CA GLN A 123 7.68 -16.44 5.03
C GLN A 123 8.98 -16.28 5.81
N GLU A 124 10.10 -16.01 5.13
CA GLU A 124 11.36 -15.65 5.79
C GLU A 124 11.18 -14.35 6.59
N LEU A 125 10.58 -13.32 6.00
CA LEU A 125 10.28 -12.06 6.70
C LEU A 125 9.34 -12.27 7.90
N ASP A 126 8.38 -13.19 7.82
CA ASP A 126 7.52 -13.54 8.95
C ASP A 126 8.34 -14.05 10.14
N ARG A 127 9.35 -14.88 9.89
CA ARG A 127 10.23 -15.42 10.93
C ARG A 127 11.23 -14.37 11.43
N ASP A 128 11.90 -13.66 10.51
CA ASP A 128 13.00 -12.77 10.83
C ASP A 128 12.54 -11.45 11.45
N ARG A 129 11.38 -10.94 10.99
CA ARG A 129 10.85 -9.62 11.38
C ARG A 129 9.64 -9.72 12.30
N GLY A 130 8.99 -10.88 12.40
CA GLY A 130 7.77 -11.04 13.16
C GLY A 130 6.58 -10.32 12.55
N THR A 131 6.38 -10.41 11.23
CA THR A 131 5.27 -9.75 10.52
C THR A 131 3.93 -10.44 10.77
N GLN A 132 3.91 -11.54 11.52
CA GLN A 132 2.72 -12.29 11.94
C GLN A 132 1.88 -12.83 10.77
N GLY A 133 2.50 -13.10 9.63
CA GLY A 133 1.80 -13.56 8.45
C GLY A 133 0.87 -12.53 7.81
N ASN A 134 0.97 -11.26 8.17
CA ASN A 134 0.14 -10.19 7.61
C ASN A 134 0.83 -9.58 6.38
N HIS A 135 0.19 -9.72 5.21
CA HIS A 135 0.78 -9.25 3.95
C HIS A 135 -0.15 -8.31 3.19
N ALA A 136 0.39 -7.18 2.75
CA ALA A 136 -0.25 -6.28 1.80
C ALA A 136 0.45 -6.38 0.44
N PHE A 137 -0.31 -6.52 -0.63
CA PHE A 137 0.16 -6.61 -2.00
C PHE A 137 -0.22 -5.32 -2.74
N TYR A 138 0.79 -4.54 -3.12
CA TYR A 138 0.59 -3.28 -3.84
C TYR A 138 0.81 -3.48 -5.33
N MET A 139 -0.22 -3.23 -6.12
CA MET A 139 -0.22 -3.40 -7.57
C MET A 139 0.26 -2.13 -8.28
N SER A 140 1.58 -1.84 -8.22
CA SER A 140 2.20 -0.75 -8.98
C SER A 140 2.55 -1.19 -10.40
N VAL A 141 1.54 -1.73 -11.10
CA VAL A 141 1.67 -2.33 -12.43
C VAL A 141 0.51 -1.88 -13.32
N PRO A 142 0.64 -1.95 -14.65
CA PRO A 142 -0.47 -1.65 -15.56
C PRO A 142 -1.69 -2.55 -15.28
N PRO A 143 -2.94 -2.04 -15.41
CA PRO A 143 -4.17 -2.79 -15.12
C PRO A 143 -4.26 -4.15 -15.83
N ARG A 144 -3.74 -4.23 -17.07
CA ARG A 144 -3.69 -5.49 -17.83
C ARG A 144 -2.90 -6.63 -17.17
N ALA A 145 -2.02 -6.30 -16.23
CA ALA A 145 -1.23 -7.29 -15.49
C ALA A 145 -1.93 -7.79 -14.21
N PHE A 146 -2.97 -7.11 -13.73
CA PHE A 146 -3.66 -7.46 -12.47
C PHE A 146 -4.22 -8.89 -12.49
N PRO A 147 -4.94 -9.34 -13.53
CA PRO A 147 -5.45 -10.70 -13.56
C PRO A 147 -4.36 -11.75 -13.44
N GLN A 148 -3.23 -11.53 -14.11
CA GLN A 148 -2.10 -12.45 -14.09
C GLN A 148 -1.48 -12.52 -12.69
N VAL A 149 -1.20 -11.36 -12.07
CA VAL A 149 -0.63 -11.31 -10.72
C VAL A 149 -1.59 -11.93 -9.70
N ALA A 150 -2.89 -11.63 -9.79
CA ALA A 150 -3.90 -12.22 -8.89
C ALA A 150 -3.95 -13.76 -8.99
N LYS A 151 -3.95 -14.30 -10.20
CA LYS A 151 -3.92 -15.77 -10.42
C LYS A 151 -2.66 -16.40 -9.83
N GLN A 152 -1.50 -15.80 -10.03
CA GLN A 152 -0.25 -16.31 -9.47
C GLN A 152 -0.22 -16.24 -7.93
N LEU A 153 -0.75 -15.16 -7.33
CA LEU A 153 -0.91 -15.05 -5.87
C LEU A 153 -1.83 -16.16 -5.33
N ALA A 154 -2.88 -16.49 -6.06
CA ALA A 154 -3.76 -17.59 -5.68
C ALA A 154 -3.05 -18.96 -5.79
N ALA A 155 -2.35 -19.20 -6.90
CA ALA A 155 -1.66 -20.45 -7.17
C ALA A 155 -0.52 -20.72 -6.17
N SER A 156 0.23 -19.69 -5.77
CA SER A 156 1.31 -19.77 -4.77
C SER A 156 0.82 -19.76 -3.32
N GLY A 157 -0.50 -19.72 -3.09
CA GLY A 157 -1.09 -19.68 -1.75
C GLY A 157 -0.96 -18.34 -1.03
N LEU A 158 -0.38 -17.32 -1.66
CA LEU A 158 -0.15 -16.00 -1.07
C LEU A 158 -1.44 -15.18 -0.87
N SER A 159 -2.53 -15.50 -1.59
CA SER A 159 -3.82 -14.84 -1.40
C SER A 159 -4.57 -15.30 -0.15
N ARG A 160 -4.18 -16.44 0.43
CA ARG A 160 -4.82 -17.02 1.62
C ARG A 160 -4.04 -16.70 2.88
N SER A 161 -4.73 -16.38 3.95
CA SER A 161 -4.13 -16.17 5.27
C SER A 161 -4.35 -17.37 6.19
N SER A 162 -3.40 -17.60 7.09
CA SER A 162 -3.62 -18.46 8.26
C SER A 162 -4.58 -17.78 9.25
N GLU A 163 -5.09 -18.55 10.20
CA GLU A 163 -5.97 -18.02 11.24
C GLU A 163 -5.31 -16.87 12.00
N GLY A 164 -6.04 -15.76 12.16
CA GLY A 164 -5.55 -14.55 12.83
C GLY A 164 -4.70 -13.61 11.96
N ALA A 165 -4.25 -14.04 10.77
CA ALA A 165 -3.52 -13.21 9.82
C ALA A 165 -4.47 -12.61 8.76
N TRP A 166 -3.99 -11.60 8.04
CA TRP A 166 -4.76 -10.98 6.97
C TRP A 166 -3.97 -10.87 5.66
N ARG A 167 -4.70 -10.83 4.56
CA ARG A 167 -4.20 -10.50 3.22
C ARG A 167 -4.94 -9.28 2.72
N ARG A 168 -4.21 -8.32 2.11
CA ARG A 168 -4.80 -7.12 1.53
C ARG A 168 -4.19 -6.88 0.17
N VAL A 169 -5.00 -6.49 -0.79
CA VAL A 169 -4.52 -6.06 -2.11
C VAL A 169 -4.86 -4.59 -2.30
N ILE A 170 -3.87 -3.83 -2.77
CA ILE A 170 -4.00 -2.40 -3.01
C ILE A 170 -3.87 -2.17 -4.50
N ILE A 171 -4.90 -1.58 -5.08
CA ILE A 171 -5.02 -1.34 -6.53
C ILE A 171 -5.19 0.16 -6.76
N GLU A 172 -4.44 0.70 -7.72
CA GLU A 172 -4.55 2.09 -8.16
C GLU A 172 -5.43 2.25 -9.39
N LYS A 173 -5.90 3.46 -9.62
CA LYS A 173 -6.54 3.84 -10.89
C LYS A 173 -5.57 3.65 -12.07
N PRO A 174 -6.13 3.35 -13.26
CA PRO A 174 -7.53 3.15 -13.59
C PRO A 174 -8.01 1.73 -13.22
N PHE A 175 -9.26 1.61 -12.73
CA PHE A 175 -9.90 0.34 -12.40
C PHE A 175 -10.61 -0.29 -13.61
N GLY A 176 -10.19 0.02 -14.81
CA GLY A 176 -10.78 -0.25 -16.09
C GLY A 176 -10.85 1.04 -16.92
N HIS A 177 -11.08 0.92 -18.20
CA HIS A 177 -11.25 2.06 -19.12
C HIS A 177 -12.75 2.35 -19.40
N ASP A 178 -13.62 1.38 -19.08
CA ASP A 178 -15.08 1.48 -19.14
C ASP A 178 -15.73 0.60 -18.08
N LEU A 179 -17.06 0.58 -18.03
CA LEU A 179 -17.81 -0.21 -17.04
C LEU A 179 -17.62 -1.73 -17.22
N ALA A 180 -17.47 -2.20 -18.46
CA ALA A 180 -17.30 -3.62 -18.73
C ALA A 180 -15.94 -4.12 -18.21
N SER A 181 -14.87 -3.44 -18.57
CA SER A 181 -13.52 -3.77 -18.10
C SER A 181 -13.33 -3.58 -16.59
N ALA A 182 -14.05 -2.61 -15.98
CA ALA A 182 -14.06 -2.43 -14.53
C ALA A 182 -14.73 -3.61 -13.81
N LYS A 183 -15.85 -4.12 -14.34
CA LYS A 183 -16.55 -5.29 -13.82
C LYS A 183 -15.72 -6.56 -14.01
N GLU A 184 -15.06 -6.72 -15.15
CA GLU A 184 -14.17 -7.85 -15.40
C GLU A 184 -13.00 -7.86 -14.40
N LEU A 185 -12.34 -6.73 -14.19
CA LEU A 185 -11.28 -6.61 -13.21
C LEU A 185 -11.78 -6.92 -11.79
N ASP A 186 -12.95 -6.40 -11.43
CA ASP A 186 -13.56 -6.64 -10.13
C ASP A 186 -13.88 -8.13 -9.91
N SER A 187 -14.40 -8.81 -10.93
CA SER A 187 -14.66 -10.26 -10.89
C SER A 187 -13.38 -11.04 -10.64
N VAL A 188 -12.32 -10.78 -11.42
CA VAL A 188 -11.04 -11.48 -11.28
C VAL A 188 -10.40 -11.27 -9.91
N VAL A 189 -10.47 -10.07 -9.38
CA VAL A 189 -9.91 -9.75 -8.05
C VAL A 189 -10.74 -10.40 -6.96
N SER A 190 -12.06 -10.39 -7.08
CA SER A 190 -13.00 -10.98 -6.10
C SER A 190 -12.99 -12.50 -6.08
N GLU A 191 -12.54 -13.18 -7.15
CA GLU A 191 -12.29 -14.61 -7.17
C GLU A 191 -11.09 -15.03 -6.29
N VAL A 192 -10.13 -14.11 -6.13
CA VAL A 192 -8.86 -14.39 -5.43
C VAL A 192 -8.85 -13.82 -4.01
N PHE A 193 -9.43 -12.65 -3.82
CA PHE A 193 -9.43 -11.92 -2.55
C PHE A 193 -10.84 -11.63 -2.07
N ASP A 194 -11.05 -11.75 -0.77
CA ASP A 194 -12.30 -11.29 -0.16
C ASP A 194 -12.48 -9.78 -0.43
N PRO A 195 -13.69 -9.32 -0.79
CA PRO A 195 -13.96 -7.90 -1.06
C PRO A 195 -13.52 -6.95 0.07
N SER A 196 -13.58 -7.37 1.33
CA SER A 196 -13.10 -6.61 2.49
C SER A 196 -11.58 -6.44 2.52
N SER A 197 -10.85 -7.26 1.76
CA SER A 197 -9.39 -7.24 1.63
C SER A 197 -8.90 -6.42 0.43
N VAL A 198 -9.80 -5.90 -0.41
CA VAL A 198 -9.48 -5.14 -1.62
C VAL A 198 -9.56 -3.64 -1.35
N PHE A 199 -8.42 -2.96 -1.45
CA PHE A 199 -8.30 -1.52 -1.24
C PHE A 199 -8.04 -0.81 -2.57
N ARG A 200 -8.98 0.01 -3.00
CA ARG A 200 -8.86 0.83 -4.21
C ARG A 200 -8.40 2.22 -3.83
N ILE A 201 -7.27 2.65 -4.40
CA ILE A 201 -6.73 3.99 -4.14
C ILE A 201 -7.23 4.96 -5.20
N ASP A 202 -7.87 6.02 -4.74
CA ASP A 202 -8.06 7.25 -5.49
C ASP A 202 -7.22 8.36 -4.85
N HIS A 203 -6.07 8.67 -5.44
CA HIS A 203 -5.16 9.68 -4.93
C HIS A 203 -5.78 11.09 -4.91
N TYR A 204 -6.85 11.34 -5.70
CA TYR A 204 -7.60 12.57 -5.63
C TYR A 204 -8.22 12.78 -4.25
N LEU A 205 -8.79 11.73 -3.66
CA LEU A 205 -9.37 11.77 -2.30
C LEU A 205 -8.30 11.98 -1.20
N GLY A 206 -7.04 11.73 -1.51
CA GLY A 206 -5.91 12.00 -0.60
C GLY A 206 -5.35 13.41 -0.67
N LYS A 207 -5.82 14.26 -1.60
CA LYS A 207 -5.37 15.67 -1.68
C LYS A 207 -5.91 16.46 -0.48
N GLU A 208 -5.05 17.28 0.12
CA GLU A 208 -5.38 18.10 1.30
C GLU A 208 -6.62 18.96 1.06
N THR A 209 -6.72 19.59 -0.11
CA THR A 209 -7.89 20.40 -0.48
C THR A 209 -9.19 19.62 -0.49
N VAL A 210 -9.17 18.35 -0.91
CA VAL A 210 -10.35 17.46 -0.92
C VAL A 210 -10.68 17.01 0.50
N GLN A 211 -9.67 16.65 1.29
CA GLN A 211 -9.83 16.32 2.71
C GLN A 211 -10.43 17.50 3.49
N ASN A 212 -9.99 18.72 3.20
CA ASN A 212 -10.51 19.94 3.83
C ASN A 212 -12.00 20.17 3.51
N LEU A 213 -12.50 19.79 2.34
CA LEU A 213 -13.93 19.87 2.04
C LEU A 213 -14.76 18.94 2.93
N LEU A 214 -14.26 17.73 3.19
CA LEU A 214 -14.91 16.79 4.12
C LEU A 214 -14.90 17.34 5.55
N ALA A 215 -13.77 17.89 5.99
CA ALA A 215 -13.64 18.53 7.28
C ALA A 215 -14.57 19.75 7.40
N LEU A 216 -14.61 20.61 6.38
CA LEU A 216 -15.50 21.77 6.34
C LEU A 216 -16.97 21.37 6.51
N ARG A 217 -17.40 20.34 5.79
CA ARG A 217 -18.79 19.87 5.81
C ARG A 217 -19.17 19.16 7.09
N PHE A 218 -18.36 18.19 7.53
CA PHE A 218 -18.74 17.24 8.58
C PHE A 218 -18.16 17.52 9.97
N ALA A 219 -17.09 18.29 10.06
CA ALA A 219 -16.54 18.71 11.34
C ALA A 219 -17.06 20.09 11.77
N ASN A 220 -17.95 20.68 11.00
CA ASN A 220 -18.44 22.05 11.22
C ASN A 220 -19.96 22.07 11.27
N ALA A 221 -20.53 22.12 12.47
CA ALA A 221 -21.97 22.07 12.69
C ALA A 221 -22.77 23.17 11.96
N MET A 222 -22.09 24.27 11.56
CA MET A 222 -22.72 25.36 10.80
C MET A 222 -22.99 24.96 9.35
N TYR A 223 -22.09 24.19 8.71
CA TYR A 223 -22.18 23.87 7.30
C TYR A 223 -22.91 22.58 7.01
N GLU A 224 -22.86 21.59 7.90
CA GLU A 224 -23.48 20.29 7.68
C GLU A 224 -24.99 20.39 7.35
N PRO A 225 -25.83 21.18 8.09
CA PRO A 225 -27.27 21.27 7.83
C PRO A 225 -27.61 21.95 6.51
N ILE A 226 -26.78 22.87 6.03
CA ILE A 226 -27.04 23.65 4.80
C ILE A 226 -26.35 23.07 3.56
N TRP A 227 -25.50 22.06 3.70
CA TRP A 227 -24.78 21.46 2.57
C TRP A 227 -25.60 20.32 1.93
N ASN A 228 -26.72 20.70 1.35
CA ASN A 228 -27.67 19.81 0.68
C ASN A 228 -28.31 20.49 -0.52
N ALA A 229 -29.11 19.75 -1.30
CA ALA A 229 -29.73 20.23 -2.53
C ALA A 229 -30.72 21.39 -2.35
N ASN A 230 -31.21 21.67 -1.13
CA ASN A 230 -32.11 22.79 -0.87
C ASN A 230 -31.35 24.14 -0.82
N TYR A 231 -30.07 24.10 -0.42
CA TYR A 231 -29.28 25.33 -0.21
C TYR A 231 -28.08 25.42 -1.16
N VAL A 232 -27.63 24.33 -1.74
CA VAL A 232 -26.51 24.29 -2.70
C VAL A 232 -27.04 23.88 -4.07
N ALA A 233 -27.21 24.85 -4.97
CA ALA A 233 -27.77 24.64 -6.30
C ALA A 233 -26.82 23.84 -7.21
N VAL A 234 -25.53 24.19 -7.22
CA VAL A 234 -24.51 23.57 -8.10
C VAL A 234 -23.15 23.55 -7.41
N SER A 235 -22.40 22.48 -7.61
CA SER A 235 -20.98 22.42 -7.32
C SER A 235 -20.19 22.17 -8.60
N TYR A 236 -19.11 22.93 -8.83
CA TYR A 236 -18.22 22.75 -9.98
C TYR A 236 -16.85 22.29 -9.53
N THR A 237 -16.34 21.24 -10.18
CA THR A 237 -14.96 20.76 -10.00
C THR A 237 -14.23 20.93 -11.32
N HIS A 238 -13.20 21.78 -11.35
CA HIS A 238 -12.32 21.94 -12.49
C HIS A 238 -11.03 21.18 -12.27
N LEU A 239 -10.81 20.13 -13.06
CA LEU A 239 -9.51 19.46 -13.18
C LEU A 239 -8.74 20.15 -14.31
N ARG A 240 -7.62 20.79 -14.00
CA ARG A 240 -6.72 21.30 -15.05
C ARG A 240 -5.96 20.14 -15.67
N ALA A 241 -5.86 20.12 -16.99
CA ALA A 241 -5.16 19.10 -17.77
C ALA A 241 -3.63 19.03 -17.50
N HIS A 242 -3.07 19.99 -16.77
CA HIS A 242 -1.65 20.03 -16.41
C HIS A 242 -1.23 19.07 -15.29
N GLU A 243 -2.12 18.25 -14.76
CA GLU A 243 -1.78 17.26 -13.73
C GLU A 243 -1.53 15.85 -14.29
N THR A 244 -1.58 15.66 -15.60
CA THR A 244 -1.03 14.48 -16.26
C THR A 244 0.44 14.74 -16.55
N PRO A 245 1.40 14.08 -15.91
CA PRO A 245 2.79 14.13 -16.37
C PRO A 245 2.85 13.53 -17.78
N GLU A 246 3.44 14.26 -18.70
CA GLU A 246 3.86 13.73 -20.01
C GLU A 246 4.80 12.54 -19.84
#